data_a9665cbc705e37e52982af4dcef52c38
#
_entry.id   a9665cbc705e37e52982af4dcef52c38
#
_cell.length_a   1.000
_cell.length_b   1.000
_cell.length_c   1.000
_cell.angle_alpha   90.00
_cell.angle_beta   90.00
_cell.angle_gamma   90.00
#
_symmetry.space_group_name_H-M   'P 1'
#
loop_
_entity.id
_entity.type
_entity.pdbx_description
1 polymer ?
#
loop_
_entity_poly.entity_id
_entity_poly.type
_entity_poly.pdbx_seq_one_letter_code
_entity_poly.pdbx_strand_id
1 'polypeptide(L)'
;MPNVRRGEVWQVDFGLAAKVRLALVLGCDIADEDRVLVAVVYHPTALRGSQYEVPMRVPGLDEGGFDAQSLYTVPAVKLIRRRAVLTPVQLKEVEERVKLWLGLT
;
A
#
# COMPACT_ATOMS: atom_id res chain seq x y z
N MET A 1 -3.00 1.82 19.87
CA MET A 1 -3.34 1.99 18.45
C MET A 1 -2.08 2.27 17.66
N PRO A 2 -1.94 1.72 16.47
CA PRO A 2 -0.78 2.01 15.67
C PRO A 2 -0.78 3.48 15.20
N ASN A 3 0.41 4.07 15.19
CA ASN A 3 0.60 5.41 14.67
C ASN A 3 0.90 5.28 13.18
N VAL A 4 -0.13 5.31 12.37
CA VAL A 4 -0.05 5.06 10.93
C VAL A 4 0.15 6.35 10.16
N ARG A 5 1.14 6.35 9.26
CA ARG A 5 1.44 7.51 8.43
C ARG A 5 1.49 7.13 6.96
N ARG A 6 1.12 8.10 6.13
CA ARG A 6 1.22 7.99 4.68
C ARG A 6 2.65 7.67 4.26
N GLY A 7 2.79 6.72 3.33
CA GLY A 7 4.10 6.28 2.84
C GLY A 7 4.67 5.08 3.57
N GLU A 8 4.05 4.66 4.65
CA GLU A 8 4.47 3.46 5.37
C GLU A 8 3.87 2.21 4.74
N VAL A 9 4.64 1.12 4.81
CA VAL A 9 4.17 -0.20 4.39
C VAL A 9 3.90 -1.02 5.64
N TRP A 10 2.68 -1.52 5.76
CA TRP A 10 2.21 -2.28 6.92
C TRP A 10 1.73 -3.66 6.53
N GLN A 11 1.84 -4.60 7.47
CA GLN A 11 1.07 -5.84 7.40
C GLN A 11 -0.37 -5.50 7.73
N VAL A 12 -1.30 -5.91 6.87
CA VAL A 12 -2.72 -5.60 7.01
C VAL A 12 -3.52 -6.88 6.97
N ASP A 13 -4.48 -7.01 7.89
CA ASP A 13 -5.42 -8.10 7.91
C ASP A 13 -6.63 -7.74 7.05
N PHE A 14 -6.72 -8.34 5.87
CA PHE A 14 -7.83 -8.10 4.94
C PHE A 14 -9.02 -9.04 5.16
N GLY A 15 -8.95 -9.90 6.17
CA GLY A 15 -10.01 -10.82 6.48
C GLY A 15 -9.81 -12.22 5.91
N LEU A 16 -10.83 -13.05 6.00
CA LEU A 16 -10.72 -14.49 5.80
C LEU A 16 -10.11 -14.92 4.46
N ALA A 17 -10.63 -14.39 3.36
CA ALA A 17 -10.20 -14.82 2.04
C ALA A 17 -8.87 -14.19 1.62
N ALA A 18 -8.67 -12.93 1.94
CA ALA A 18 -7.48 -12.18 1.53
C ALA A 18 -6.30 -12.34 2.49
N LYS A 19 -6.56 -12.76 3.73
CA LYS A 19 -5.52 -13.00 4.75
C LYS A 19 -4.70 -11.75 5.06
N VAL A 20 -3.48 -11.95 5.56
CA VAL A 20 -2.55 -10.87 5.87
C VAL A 20 -1.66 -10.61 4.65
N ARG A 21 -1.55 -9.35 4.26
CA ARG A 21 -0.70 -8.93 3.15
C ARG A 21 -0.01 -7.62 3.50
N LEU A 22 1.07 -7.34 2.80
CA LEU A 22 1.71 -6.04 2.90
C LEU A 22 0.93 -5.04 2.05
N ALA A 23 0.82 -3.80 2.54
CA ALA A 23 0.13 -2.75 1.81
C ALA A 23 0.72 -1.38 2.17
N LEU A 24 0.75 -0.50 1.17
CA LEU A 24 1.23 0.86 1.30
C LEU A 24 0.11 1.78 1.74
N VAL A 25 0.34 2.57 2.78
CA VAL A 25 -0.61 3.58 3.26
C VAL A 25 -0.57 4.79 2.34
N LEU A 26 -1.71 5.10 1.73
CA LEU A 26 -1.87 6.24 0.82
C LEU A 26 -2.73 7.35 1.41
N GLY A 27 -3.52 7.05 2.41
CA GLY A 27 -4.43 8.02 3.01
C GLY A 27 -3.72 9.16 3.71
N CYS A 28 -4.46 10.24 3.93
CA CYS A 28 -3.98 11.39 4.69
C CYS A 28 -3.93 11.08 6.17
N ASP A 29 -3.74 12.11 7.00
CA ASP A 29 -3.69 11.98 8.45
C ASP A 29 -4.82 11.12 8.98
N ILE A 30 -4.49 10.18 9.84
CA ILE A 30 -5.38 9.13 10.28
C ILE A 30 -5.60 9.21 11.77
N ALA A 31 -6.86 9.33 12.19
CA ALA A 31 -7.25 9.20 13.59
C ALA A 31 -7.46 7.73 13.93
N ASP A 32 -7.42 7.39 15.21
CA ASP A 32 -7.45 5.99 15.66
C ASP A 32 -8.68 5.23 15.19
N GLU A 33 -9.83 5.89 15.11
CA GLU A 33 -11.09 5.28 14.68
C GLU A 33 -11.32 5.38 13.19
N ASP A 34 -10.39 5.96 12.44
CA ASP A 34 -10.54 6.19 11.01
C ASP A 34 -10.24 4.94 10.20
N ARG A 35 -10.51 5.08 8.91
CA ARG A 35 -10.17 4.10 7.90
C ARG A 35 -8.94 4.55 7.16
N VAL A 36 -8.20 3.58 6.63
CA VAL A 36 -6.94 3.81 5.95
C VAL A 36 -7.05 3.33 4.53
N LEU A 37 -6.65 4.16 3.57
CA LEU A 37 -6.55 3.76 2.17
C LEU A 37 -5.17 3.15 1.94
N VAL A 38 -5.16 1.94 1.41
CA VAL A 38 -3.92 1.20 1.17
C VAL A 38 -3.88 0.62 -0.23
N ALA A 39 -2.67 0.46 -0.78
CA ALA A 39 -2.41 -0.24 -2.02
C ALA A 39 -1.63 -1.52 -1.71
N VAL A 40 -2.11 -2.66 -2.20
CA VAL A 40 -1.52 -3.95 -1.89
C VAL A 40 -0.17 -4.14 -2.59
N VAL A 41 0.77 -4.75 -1.88
CA VAL A 41 2.08 -5.13 -2.41
C VAL A 41 2.00 -6.59 -2.86
N TYR A 42 2.43 -6.84 -4.08
CA TYR A 42 2.43 -8.18 -4.65
C TYR A 42 3.84 -8.71 -4.83
N HIS A 43 3.98 -10.03 -4.73
CA HIS A 43 5.18 -10.73 -5.12
C HIS A 43 5.40 -10.55 -6.63
N PRO A 44 6.67 -10.52 -7.11
CA PRO A 44 6.93 -10.28 -8.55
C PRO A 44 6.19 -11.23 -9.48
N THR A 45 5.99 -12.49 -9.08
CA THR A 45 5.28 -13.46 -9.91
C THR A 45 3.79 -13.19 -10.04
N ALA A 46 3.23 -12.35 -9.18
CA ALA A 46 1.82 -11.97 -9.23
C ALA A 46 1.60 -10.66 -10.00
N LEU A 47 2.66 -9.97 -10.38
CA LEU A 47 2.55 -8.73 -11.16
C LEU A 47 2.27 -9.09 -12.62
N ARG A 48 1.38 -8.31 -13.24
CA ARG A 48 0.91 -8.56 -14.60
C ARG A 48 1.62 -7.72 -15.65
N GLY A 49 2.50 -6.81 -15.22
CA GLY A 49 3.17 -5.88 -16.12
C GLY A 49 2.27 -4.76 -16.61
N SER A 50 1.21 -4.44 -15.89
CA SER A 50 0.30 -3.36 -16.29
C SER A 50 0.92 -1.99 -16.00
N GLN A 51 0.38 -0.95 -16.65
CA GLN A 51 0.84 0.43 -16.43
C GLN A 51 0.50 0.95 -15.03
N TYR A 52 -0.33 0.24 -14.27
CA TYR A 52 -0.73 0.66 -12.91
C TYR A 52 0.12 0.00 -11.83
N GLU A 53 1.04 -0.86 -12.21
CA GLU A 53 1.93 -1.54 -11.27
C GLU A 53 3.28 -0.87 -11.24
N VAL A 54 3.86 -0.77 -10.04
CA VAL A 54 5.19 -0.19 -9.85
C VAL A 54 6.07 -1.24 -9.18
N PRO A 55 6.84 -2.02 -9.96
CA PRO A 55 7.86 -2.89 -9.38
C PRO A 55 8.85 -2.01 -8.62
N MET A 56 9.20 -2.43 -7.41
CA MET A 56 10.03 -1.59 -6.56
C MET A 56 10.78 -2.44 -5.55
N ARG A 57 12.06 -2.12 -5.36
CA ARG A 57 12.86 -2.73 -4.30
C ARG A 57 12.88 -1.78 -3.12
N VAL A 58 12.37 -2.24 -1.98
CA VAL A 58 12.30 -1.45 -0.76
C VAL A 58 13.13 -2.15 0.32
N PRO A 59 14.09 -1.46 0.95
CA PRO A 59 14.85 -2.06 2.04
C PRO A 59 13.94 -2.62 3.14
N GLY A 60 14.21 -3.84 3.56
CA GLY A 60 13.40 -4.52 4.57
C GLY A 60 12.23 -5.33 4.02
N LEU A 61 11.96 -5.25 2.72
CA LEU A 61 10.93 -6.04 2.06
C LEU A 61 11.54 -6.95 1.01
N ASP A 62 10.87 -8.07 0.76
CA ASP A 62 11.20 -8.93 -0.36
C ASP A 62 10.90 -8.21 -1.68
N GLU A 63 11.44 -8.71 -2.78
CA GLU A 63 11.10 -8.17 -4.08
C GLU A 63 9.60 -8.18 -4.29
N GLY A 64 9.11 -7.16 -4.98
CA GLY A 64 7.69 -7.05 -5.24
C GLY A 64 7.35 -5.76 -5.95
N GLY A 65 6.08 -5.40 -5.88
CA GLY A 65 5.60 -4.16 -6.49
C GLY A 65 4.25 -3.77 -5.93
N PHE A 66 3.91 -2.52 -6.16
CA PHE A 66 2.64 -1.95 -5.72
C PHE A 66 1.67 -1.96 -6.90
N ASP A 67 0.43 -2.27 -6.64
CA ASP A 67 -0.60 -2.28 -7.66
C ASP A 67 -1.64 -1.20 -7.36
N ALA A 68 -1.64 -0.14 -8.16
CA ALA A 68 -2.57 0.97 -7.99
C ALA A 68 -4.02 0.57 -8.25
N GLN A 69 -4.27 -0.57 -8.87
CA GLN A 69 -5.62 -1.08 -9.06
C GLN A 69 -6.12 -1.90 -7.86
N SER A 70 -5.23 -2.25 -6.94
CA SER A 70 -5.59 -3.00 -5.74
C SER A 70 -5.63 -2.07 -4.54
N LEU A 71 -6.57 -1.14 -4.57
CA LEU A 71 -6.81 -0.17 -3.51
C LEU A 71 -7.91 -0.66 -2.59
N TYR A 72 -7.67 -0.56 -1.28
CA TYR A 72 -8.65 -0.95 -0.28
C TYR A 72 -8.71 0.10 0.82
N THR A 73 -9.89 0.31 1.37
CA THR A 73 -10.09 1.12 2.55
C THR A 73 -10.38 0.18 3.72
N VAL A 74 -9.52 0.19 4.71
CA VAL A 74 -9.63 -0.72 5.85
C VAL A 74 -9.66 0.06 7.16
N PRO A 75 -10.31 -0.48 8.20
CA PRO A 75 -10.22 0.13 9.54
C PRO A 75 -8.77 0.13 10.02
N ALA A 76 -8.36 1.19 10.70
CA ALA A 76 -6.98 1.30 11.17
C ALA A 76 -6.56 0.14 12.07
N VAL A 77 -7.50 -0.45 12.82
CA VAL A 77 -7.20 -1.58 13.70
C VAL A 77 -6.75 -2.83 12.95
N LYS A 78 -6.97 -2.88 11.64
CA LYS A 78 -6.55 -4.01 10.80
C LYS A 78 -5.06 -3.93 10.42
N LEU A 79 -4.40 -2.81 10.69
CA LEU A 79 -2.97 -2.67 10.46
C LEU A 79 -2.24 -3.29 11.63
N ILE A 80 -1.42 -4.30 11.37
CA ILE A 80 -0.80 -5.12 12.40
C ILE A 80 0.57 -4.59 12.78
N ARG A 81 1.44 -4.36 11.78
CA ARG A 81 2.83 -4.04 12.04
C ARG A 81 3.42 -3.27 10.86
N ARG A 82 4.14 -2.19 11.16
CA ARG A 82 4.89 -1.45 10.15
C ARG A 82 6.11 -2.26 9.72
N ARG A 83 6.34 -2.35 8.43
CA ARG A 83 7.43 -3.13 7.86
C ARG A 83 8.45 -2.28 7.12
N ALA A 84 8.05 -1.16 6.58
CA ALA A 84 8.95 -0.29 5.82
C ALA A 84 8.34 1.09 5.66
N VAL A 85 9.16 2.03 5.16
CA VAL A 85 8.73 3.38 4.82
C VAL A 85 9.33 3.70 3.46
N LEU A 86 8.48 4.15 2.54
CA LEU A 86 8.96 4.60 1.23
C LEU A 86 9.62 5.97 1.33
N THR A 87 10.61 6.20 0.49
CA THR A 87 11.13 7.56 0.30
C THR A 87 10.08 8.42 -0.41
N PRO A 88 10.18 9.76 -0.33
CA PRO A 88 9.25 10.62 -1.06
C PRO A 88 9.22 10.34 -2.56
N VAL A 89 10.36 10.01 -3.17
CA VAL A 89 10.44 9.68 -4.60
C VAL A 89 9.69 8.38 -4.89
N GLN A 90 9.88 7.36 -4.08
CA GLN A 90 9.18 6.09 -4.24
C GLN A 90 7.69 6.25 -4.07
N LEU A 91 7.27 6.99 -3.05
CA LEU A 91 5.85 7.24 -2.81
C LEU A 91 5.21 7.96 -3.99
N LYS A 92 5.91 8.94 -4.55
CA LYS A 92 5.41 9.69 -5.70
C LYS A 92 5.18 8.80 -6.91
N GLU A 93 6.06 7.82 -7.15
CA GLU A 93 5.86 6.88 -8.26
C GLU A 93 4.54 6.13 -8.12
N VAL A 94 4.23 5.65 -6.93
CA VAL A 94 2.97 4.94 -6.69
C VAL A 94 1.79 5.89 -6.82
N GLU A 95 1.90 7.10 -6.27
CA GLU A 95 0.84 8.10 -6.36
C GLU A 95 0.49 8.45 -7.80
N GLU A 96 1.48 8.57 -8.67
CA GLU A 96 1.24 8.86 -10.08
C GLU A 96 0.42 7.77 -10.74
N ARG A 97 0.67 6.51 -10.40
CA ARG A 97 -0.12 5.39 -10.94
C ARG A 97 -1.54 5.38 -10.36
N VAL A 98 -1.68 5.74 -9.10
CA VAL A 98 -3.01 5.85 -8.47
C VAL A 98 -3.82 6.96 -9.15
N LYS A 99 -3.21 8.11 -9.38
CA LYS A 99 -3.86 9.20 -10.10
C LYS A 99 -4.29 8.78 -11.50
N LEU A 100 -3.43 8.07 -12.19
CA LEU A 100 -3.73 7.57 -13.52
C LEU A 100 -4.94 6.63 -13.49
N TRP A 101 -4.97 5.70 -12.56
CA TRP A 101 -6.07 4.74 -12.41
C TRP A 101 -7.37 5.44 -12.06
N LEU A 102 -7.31 6.46 -11.19
CA LEU A 102 -8.50 7.19 -10.76
C LEU A 102 -8.92 8.29 -11.75
N GLY A 103 -8.14 8.52 -12.79
CA GLY A 103 -8.47 9.54 -13.78
C GLY A 103 -8.31 10.98 -13.27
N LEU A 104 -7.37 11.20 -12.35
CA LEU A 104 -7.17 12.50 -11.72
C LEU A 104 -6.03 13.32 -12.35
N THR A 105 -5.48 12.86 -13.44
CA THR A 105 -4.39 13.58 -14.13
C THR A 105 -4.84 14.10 -15.48
#